data_e667c9e1d643101fbd75d0ad4f3ca3fb
#
_entry.id   e667c9e1d643101fbd75d0ad4f3ca3fb
#
_cell.length_a   1.000
_cell.length_b   1.000
_cell.length_c   1.000
_cell.angle_alpha   90.00
_cell.angle_beta   90.00
_cell.angle_gamma   90.00
#
_symmetry.space_group_name_H-M   'P 1'
#
loop_
_entity.id
_entity.type
_entity.pdbx_description
1 polymer ?
#
loop_
_entity_poly.entity_id
_entity_poly.type
_entity_poly.pdbx_seq_one_letter_code
_entity_poly.pdbx_strand_id
1 'polypeptide(L)'
;AQAGDMQIELIEPTGEQANIYRDTVPEGKTAFHHLCYWTDDLDGEIASLVSQGYELAATGTVAGSGATFAYVDTSPVLGHMTELLTYSDDIKGLFDMVAAASINWDGNDPKRQLG
;
A
#
# COMPACT_ATOMS: atom_id res chain seq x y z
N ALA A 1 -4.62 10.20 -0.28
CA ALA A 1 -4.43 11.56 -0.82
C ALA A 1 -3.44 11.55 -1.98
N GLN A 2 -3.39 12.64 -2.75
CA GLN A 2 -2.43 12.82 -3.85
C GLN A 2 -1.44 13.95 -3.52
N ALA A 3 -0.16 13.71 -3.75
CA ALA A 3 0.91 14.69 -3.58
C ALA A 3 1.82 14.65 -4.82
N GLY A 4 1.58 15.55 -5.78
CA GLY A 4 2.23 15.47 -7.08
C GLY A 4 1.88 14.17 -7.80
N ASP A 5 2.88 13.42 -8.22
CA ASP A 5 2.70 12.13 -8.91
C ASP A 5 2.61 10.94 -7.94
N MET A 6 2.69 11.17 -6.62
CA MET A 6 2.65 10.12 -5.62
C MET A 6 1.32 10.13 -4.86
N GLN A 7 0.77 8.96 -4.60
CA GLN A 7 -0.33 8.81 -3.66
C GLN A 7 0.17 8.53 -2.26
N ILE A 8 -0.53 9.10 -1.28
CA ILE A 8 -0.26 8.90 0.14
C ILE A 8 -1.45 8.17 0.74
N GLU A 9 -1.17 7.03 1.32
CA GLU A 9 -2.10 6.25 2.11
C GLU A 9 -1.86 6.48 3.60
N LEU A 10 -2.91 6.80 4.34
CA LEU A 10 -2.88 6.86 5.80
C LEU A 10 -3.64 5.67 6.35
N ILE A 11 -2.95 4.85 7.13
CA ILE A 11 -3.50 3.60 7.67
C ILE A 11 -3.63 3.71 9.18
N GLU A 12 -4.81 3.44 9.68
CA GLU A 12 -5.09 3.28 11.10
C GLU A 12 -5.60 1.86 11.34
N PRO A 13 -4.76 0.94 11.87
CA PRO A 13 -5.21 -0.39 12.21
C PRO A 13 -6.23 -0.34 13.34
N THR A 14 -7.39 -0.93 13.13
CA THR A 14 -8.45 -1.05 14.13
C THR A 14 -8.52 -2.47 14.70
N GLY A 15 -8.91 -2.59 15.98
CA GLY A 15 -8.98 -3.89 16.66
C GLY A 15 -7.62 -4.36 17.21
N GLU A 16 -7.67 -5.54 17.86
CA GLU A 16 -6.51 -6.10 18.59
C GLU A 16 -5.79 -7.20 17.81
N GLN A 17 -6.24 -7.53 16.61
CA GLN A 17 -5.66 -8.60 15.81
C GLN A 17 -4.26 -8.22 15.32
N ALA A 18 -3.37 -9.20 15.31
CA ALA A 18 -2.05 -9.06 14.69
C ALA A 18 -2.20 -8.70 13.20
N ASN A 19 -1.39 -7.75 12.77
CA ASN A 19 -1.36 -7.30 11.38
C ASN A 19 0.04 -6.77 11.01
N ILE A 20 0.34 -6.75 9.73
CA ILE A 20 1.65 -6.34 9.20
C ILE A 20 2.03 -4.90 9.55
N TYR A 21 1.06 -4.03 9.79
CA TYR A 21 1.34 -2.63 10.13
C TYR A 21 1.96 -2.51 11.52
N ARG A 22 1.48 -3.33 12.47
CA ARG A 22 1.99 -3.36 13.85
C ARG A 22 3.30 -4.11 13.99
N ASP A 23 3.70 -4.89 13.02
CA ASP A 23 5.00 -5.58 13.03
C ASP A 23 6.16 -4.58 13.03
N THR A 24 6.00 -3.45 12.36
CA THR A 24 7.03 -2.40 12.23
C THR A 24 6.66 -1.07 12.89
N VAL A 25 5.37 -0.82 13.14
CA VAL A 25 4.88 0.40 13.80
C VAL A 25 4.18 0.04 15.11
N PRO A 26 4.83 0.21 16.26
CA PRO A 26 4.24 -0.09 17.56
C PRO A 26 2.95 0.68 17.83
N GLU A 27 2.08 0.10 18.63
CA GLU A 27 0.83 0.74 19.04
C GLU A 27 1.06 2.14 19.60
N GLY A 28 0.19 3.08 19.22
CA GLY A 28 0.28 4.49 19.66
C GLY A 28 1.41 5.29 19.00
N LYS A 29 2.13 4.69 18.04
CA LYS A 29 3.17 5.37 17.26
C LYS A 29 2.69 5.59 15.83
N THR A 30 3.31 6.59 15.19
CA THR A 30 3.16 6.87 13.77
C THR A 30 4.52 6.74 13.11
N ALA A 31 4.60 6.02 12.01
CA ALA A 31 5.82 5.85 11.24
C ALA A 31 5.51 5.61 9.78
N PHE A 32 6.52 5.76 8.93
CA PHE A 32 6.46 5.36 7.54
C PHE A 32 6.47 3.82 7.47
N HIS A 33 5.46 3.25 6.81
CA HIS A 33 5.30 1.79 6.78
C HIS A 33 5.82 1.15 5.49
N HIS A 34 5.40 1.64 4.32
CA HIS A 34 5.74 1.00 3.05
C HIS A 34 5.79 1.96 1.87
N LEU A 35 6.46 1.50 0.81
CA LEU A 35 6.28 1.97 -0.56
C LEU A 35 5.58 0.88 -1.37
N CYS A 36 4.65 1.28 -2.23
CA CYS A 36 3.94 0.39 -3.14
C CYS A 36 4.47 0.54 -4.56
N TYR A 37 4.70 -0.58 -5.23
CA TYR A 37 5.14 -0.66 -6.62
C TYR A 37 4.17 -1.50 -7.44
N TRP A 38 3.86 -1.03 -8.64
CA TRP A 38 3.13 -1.82 -9.61
C TRP A 38 4.00 -2.95 -10.16
N THR A 39 3.39 -4.12 -10.35
CA THR A 39 4.04 -5.24 -11.03
C THR A 39 3.05 -6.00 -11.91
N ASP A 40 3.52 -6.55 -13.01
CA ASP A 40 2.81 -7.51 -13.86
C ASP A 40 3.26 -8.96 -13.60
N ASP A 41 4.27 -9.15 -12.75
CA ASP A 41 4.83 -10.46 -12.36
C ASP A 41 5.01 -10.54 -10.82
N LEU A 42 3.89 -10.61 -10.10
CA LEU A 42 3.91 -10.64 -8.63
C LEU A 42 4.73 -11.81 -8.07
N ASP A 43 4.55 -13.00 -8.62
CA ASP A 43 5.24 -14.20 -8.14
C ASP A 43 6.74 -14.13 -8.39
N GLY A 44 7.16 -13.63 -9.56
CA GLY A 44 8.56 -13.43 -9.90
C GLY A 44 9.24 -12.39 -9.01
N GLU A 45 8.59 -11.27 -8.75
CA GLU A 45 9.10 -10.23 -7.85
C GLU A 45 9.22 -10.74 -6.39
N ILE A 46 8.20 -11.45 -5.90
CA ILE A 46 8.26 -12.09 -4.57
C ILE A 46 9.46 -13.06 -4.52
N ALA A 47 9.57 -13.96 -5.49
CA ALA A 47 10.65 -14.94 -5.54
C ALA A 47 12.04 -14.26 -5.58
N SER A 48 12.17 -13.17 -6.32
CA SER A 48 13.39 -12.37 -6.39
C SER A 48 13.77 -11.81 -5.02
N LEU A 49 12.84 -11.17 -4.32
CA LEU A 49 13.10 -10.58 -3.01
C LEU A 49 13.37 -11.66 -1.94
N VAL A 50 12.61 -12.75 -1.94
CA VAL A 50 12.83 -13.88 -1.02
C VAL A 50 14.22 -14.52 -1.25
N SER A 51 14.65 -14.65 -2.50
CA SER A 51 15.98 -15.17 -2.82
C SER A 51 17.13 -14.29 -2.30
N GLN A 52 16.87 -13.01 -2.08
CA GLN A 52 17.79 -12.05 -1.48
C GLN A 52 17.76 -12.06 0.06
N GLY A 53 16.92 -12.89 0.67
CA GLY A 53 16.82 -13.08 2.10
C GLY A 53 15.74 -12.25 2.80
N TYR A 54 14.87 -11.57 2.04
CA TYR A 54 13.73 -10.85 2.61
C TYR A 54 12.57 -11.81 2.92
N GLU A 55 11.80 -11.49 3.94
CA GLU A 55 10.64 -12.27 4.36
C GLU A 55 9.37 -11.79 3.64
N LEU A 56 8.59 -12.75 3.11
CA LEU A 56 7.22 -12.49 2.66
C LEU A 56 6.31 -12.34 3.86
N ALA A 57 5.87 -11.13 4.15
CA ALA A 57 5.08 -10.81 5.35
C ALA A 57 3.58 -11.08 5.17
N ALA A 58 3.03 -10.76 4.00
CA ALA A 58 1.61 -10.97 3.73
C ALA A 58 1.32 -10.99 2.22
N THR A 59 0.25 -11.67 1.85
CA THR A 59 -0.36 -11.60 0.51
C THR A 59 -1.86 -11.47 0.63
N GLY A 60 -2.50 -10.91 -0.37
CA GLY A 60 -3.95 -10.77 -0.39
C GLY A 60 -4.49 -10.31 -1.73
N THR A 61 -5.79 -10.10 -1.74
CA THR A 61 -6.52 -9.56 -2.88
C THR A 61 -7.25 -8.30 -2.44
N VAL A 62 -7.17 -7.25 -3.23
CA VAL A 62 -7.93 -6.03 -2.98
C VAL A 62 -9.39 -6.30 -3.31
N ALA A 63 -10.25 -6.20 -2.30
CA ALA A 63 -11.66 -6.52 -2.43
C ALA A 63 -12.32 -5.76 -3.58
N GLY A 64 -13.01 -6.49 -4.45
CA GLY A 64 -13.78 -5.93 -5.56
C GLY A 64 -12.97 -5.43 -6.76
N SER A 65 -11.63 -5.56 -6.74
CA SER A 65 -10.78 -5.02 -7.82
C SER A 65 -10.09 -6.09 -8.68
N GLY A 66 -10.05 -7.34 -8.20
CA GLY A 66 -9.27 -8.40 -8.86
C GLY A 66 -7.75 -8.23 -8.75
N ALA A 67 -7.26 -7.13 -8.18
CA ALA A 67 -5.83 -6.93 -7.94
C ALA A 67 -5.36 -7.75 -6.75
N THR A 68 -4.16 -8.28 -6.85
CA THR A 68 -3.47 -8.99 -5.77
C THR A 68 -2.27 -8.19 -5.29
N PHE A 69 -1.90 -8.35 -4.03
CA PHE A 69 -0.77 -7.67 -3.43
C PHE A 69 0.08 -8.60 -2.57
N ALA A 70 1.31 -8.19 -2.37
CA ALA A 70 2.21 -8.79 -1.40
C ALA A 70 2.96 -7.71 -0.64
N TYR A 71 3.16 -7.93 0.67
CA TYR A 71 4.11 -7.17 1.48
C TYR A 71 5.34 -8.03 1.74
N VAL A 72 6.48 -7.49 1.40
CA VAL A 72 7.79 -8.10 1.70
C VAL A 72 8.47 -7.23 2.75
N ASP A 73 8.97 -7.86 3.81
CA ASP A 73 9.68 -7.13 4.87
C ASP A 73 11.09 -6.76 4.43
N THR A 74 11.20 -5.58 3.84
CA THR A 74 12.48 -4.95 3.48
C THR A 74 12.99 -3.99 4.56
N SER A 75 12.27 -3.88 5.69
CA SER A 75 12.58 -2.92 6.75
C SER A 75 13.96 -3.07 7.36
N PRO A 76 14.57 -4.27 7.48
CA PRO A 76 15.93 -4.39 7.99
C PRO A 76 17.00 -3.66 7.17
N VAL A 77 16.73 -3.43 5.88
CA VAL A 77 17.68 -2.77 4.96
C VAL A 77 17.19 -1.39 4.54
N LEU A 78 15.91 -1.27 4.19
CA LEU A 78 15.34 -0.03 3.64
C LEU A 78 14.66 0.85 4.72
N GLY A 79 14.40 0.31 5.90
CA GLY A 79 13.67 1.02 6.96
C GLY A 79 12.16 1.07 6.77
N HIS A 80 11.62 0.39 5.76
CA HIS A 80 10.19 0.28 5.45
C HIS A 80 9.91 -1.04 4.73
N MET A 81 8.65 -1.49 4.76
CA MET A 81 8.20 -2.61 3.93
C MET A 81 8.07 -2.21 2.47
N THR A 82 8.10 -3.19 1.59
CA THR A 82 7.80 -3.05 0.16
C THR A 82 6.47 -3.75 -0.13
N GLU A 83 5.51 -3.00 -0.67
CA GLU A 83 4.30 -3.55 -1.23
C GLU A 83 4.45 -3.73 -2.74
N LEU A 84 4.03 -4.88 -3.25
CA LEU A 84 3.92 -5.18 -4.67
C LEU A 84 2.43 -5.32 -4.99
N LEU A 85 1.93 -4.63 -6.00
CA LEU A 85 0.53 -4.59 -6.36
C LEU A 85 0.35 -4.88 -7.84
N THR A 86 -0.48 -5.89 -8.16
CA THR A 86 -0.80 -6.16 -9.56
C THR A 86 -1.77 -5.12 -10.10
N TYR A 87 -1.66 -4.89 -11.41
CA TYR A 87 -2.53 -3.98 -12.10
C TYR A 87 -3.91 -4.59 -12.36
N SER A 88 -4.96 -3.79 -12.18
CA SER A 88 -6.30 -4.05 -12.70
C SER A 88 -6.95 -2.71 -13.06
N ASP A 89 -7.90 -2.71 -13.97
CA ASP A 89 -8.60 -1.48 -14.36
C ASP A 89 -9.36 -0.86 -13.17
N ASP A 90 -9.90 -1.68 -12.28
CA ASP A 90 -10.65 -1.22 -11.11
C ASP A 90 -9.73 -0.53 -10.09
N ILE A 91 -8.56 -1.13 -9.78
CA ILE A 91 -7.61 -0.52 -8.86
C ILE A 91 -6.99 0.75 -9.44
N LYS A 92 -6.71 0.75 -10.77
CA LYS A 92 -6.27 1.96 -11.45
C LYS A 92 -7.33 3.05 -11.40
N GLY A 93 -8.59 2.70 -11.64
CA GLY A 93 -9.72 3.63 -11.57
C GLY A 93 -9.85 4.28 -10.19
N LEU A 94 -9.62 3.52 -9.11
CA LEU A 94 -9.58 4.06 -7.76
C LEU A 94 -8.45 5.09 -7.59
N PHE A 95 -7.25 4.78 -8.04
CA PHE A 95 -6.11 5.69 -7.93
C PHE A 95 -6.29 6.94 -8.80
N ASP A 96 -6.82 6.79 -10.02
CA ASP A 96 -7.13 7.91 -10.90
C ASP A 96 -8.19 8.84 -10.27
N MET A 97 -9.19 8.28 -9.59
CA MET A 97 -10.21 9.06 -8.88
C MET A 97 -9.60 9.89 -7.74
N VAL A 98 -8.68 9.31 -6.96
CA VAL A 98 -7.97 10.03 -5.90
C VAL A 98 -7.11 11.15 -6.50
N ALA A 99 -6.40 10.87 -7.58
CA ALA A 99 -5.58 11.86 -8.29
C ALA A 99 -6.45 13.00 -8.83
N ALA A 100 -7.55 12.68 -9.51
CA ALA A 100 -8.48 13.68 -10.06
C ALA A 100 -9.08 14.58 -8.98
N ALA A 101 -9.36 14.03 -7.80
CA ALA A 101 -9.92 14.78 -6.67
C ALA A 101 -8.95 15.84 -6.12
N SER A 102 -7.66 15.75 -6.41
CA SER A 102 -6.65 16.73 -6.00
C SER A 102 -6.53 17.92 -6.96
N ILE A 103 -7.01 17.78 -8.20
CA ILE A 103 -6.87 18.80 -9.24
C ILE A 103 -7.76 19.99 -8.91
N ASN A 104 -7.15 21.18 -8.80
CA ASN A 104 -7.86 22.43 -8.47
C ASN A 104 -8.68 22.35 -7.18
N TRP A 105 -8.24 21.50 -6.23
CA TRP A 105 -8.91 21.40 -4.93
C TRP A 105 -8.83 22.74 -4.18
N ASP A 106 -9.96 23.20 -3.67
CA ASP A 106 -10.13 24.51 -3.02
C ASP A 106 -9.79 24.51 -1.52
N GLY A 107 -9.37 23.37 -0.97
CA GLY A 107 -9.07 23.20 0.46
C GLY A 107 -10.26 22.74 1.30
N ASN A 108 -11.44 22.62 0.72
CA ASN A 108 -12.64 22.15 1.42
C ASN A 108 -12.83 20.64 1.26
N ASP A 109 -13.60 20.04 2.18
CA ASP A 109 -13.95 18.61 2.17
C ASP A 109 -12.74 17.68 1.97
N PRO A 110 -11.73 17.74 2.86
CA PRO A 110 -10.50 16.95 2.71
C PRO A 110 -10.72 15.45 2.91
N LYS A 111 -11.85 15.06 3.50
CA LYS A 111 -12.24 13.66 3.69
C LYS A 111 -13.50 13.37 2.90
N ARG A 112 -13.39 12.42 1.98
CA ARG A 112 -14.51 11.95 1.17
C ARG A 112 -14.67 10.45 1.37
N GLN A 113 -15.91 10.00 1.57
CA GLN A 113 -16.20 8.57 1.58
C GLN A 113 -16.36 8.07 0.14
N LEU A 114 -15.64 7.00 -0.16
CA LEU A 114 -15.89 6.20 -1.34
C LEU A 114 -17.06 5.27 -1.00
N GLY A 115 -18.15 5.49 -1.68
CA GLY A 115 -19.41 4.77 -1.45
C GLY A 115 -19.39 3.32 -1.88
#